data_c783b0af435f9e5e3d0fee020f6978e8
#
_entry.id   c783b0af435f9e5e3d0fee020f6978e8
#
_cell.length_a   1.000
_cell.length_b   1.000
_cell.length_c   1.000
_cell.angle_alpha   90.00
_cell.angle_beta   90.00
_cell.angle_gamma   90.00
#
_symmetry.space_group_name_H-M   'P 1'
#
loop_
_entity.id
_entity.type
_entity.pdbx_description
1 polymer ?
#
loop_
_entity_poly.entity_id
_entity_poly.type
_entity_poly.pdbx_seq_one_letter_code
_entity_poly.pdbx_strand_id
1 'polypeptide(L)'
;MEGVTVGQAIDPSIFTDDDGTSYILYGNGSAAIAQLSDDMMSVVPGTVKRINGLNNFRESVVVSKRDGVYHWTWSCDDAGSANYHVEYGTSPSLFKEDGSVTDIDNHGVLLQKDASKNLQGTAHQSEVHVVDANGEERWFMAYHRHYTPLGVFTSGLGFHRETAIDEITFDENGLMQTINPTDEGVSITMAKTDALSSAVADAAAVVNNGYDSGKWDAFVEARDAAKLALSKALDEGLSQADVDEASEALTAAQASLKSDSDKPGDSDKPGDSDNSGGNSGNSAGNGKNNTASKTGNKVANTGSAVSGVIAVMVLLVGAGVVLRRCVSGAGSETR
;
A
#
# COMPACT_ATOMS: atom_id res chain seq x y z
N MET A 1 -22.65 -18.79 -11.12
CA MET A 1 -23.06 -17.35 -11.02
C MET A 1 -24.42 -17.26 -11.69
N GLU A 2 -25.46 -17.10 -10.91
CA GLU A 2 -26.83 -17.15 -11.40
C GLU A 2 -27.20 -15.82 -12.11
N GLY A 3 -27.67 -15.91 -13.35
CA GLY A 3 -28.45 -14.87 -14.00
C GLY A 3 -27.72 -13.87 -14.91
N VAL A 4 -26.40 -13.76 -14.90
CA VAL A 4 -25.67 -12.85 -15.81
C VAL A 4 -24.67 -13.65 -16.64
N THR A 5 -24.86 -13.67 -17.95
CA THR A 5 -23.92 -14.29 -18.90
C THR A 5 -22.92 -13.23 -19.36
N VAL A 6 -21.65 -13.45 -19.09
CA VAL A 6 -20.52 -12.77 -19.73
C VAL A 6 -19.92 -13.74 -20.75
N GLY A 7 -19.37 -13.29 -21.85
CA GLY A 7 -18.83 -14.17 -22.88
C GLY A 7 -17.87 -15.21 -22.30
N GLN A 8 -16.85 -14.73 -21.57
CA GLN A 8 -15.95 -15.55 -20.73
C GLN A 8 -15.81 -14.89 -19.37
N ALA A 9 -15.85 -15.67 -18.30
CA ALA A 9 -15.64 -15.17 -16.92
C ALA A 9 -14.13 -15.19 -16.60
N ILE A 10 -13.41 -14.24 -17.17
CA ILE A 10 -11.96 -14.07 -17.02
C ILE A 10 -11.64 -12.61 -16.65
N ASP A 11 -10.36 -12.30 -16.46
CA ASP A 11 -9.80 -10.96 -16.23
C ASP A 11 -10.46 -10.24 -15.03
N PRO A 12 -10.41 -10.85 -13.83
CA PRO A 12 -11.01 -10.24 -12.67
C PRO A 12 -10.20 -9.05 -12.15
N SER A 13 -10.91 -8.00 -11.74
CA SER A 13 -10.38 -6.93 -10.90
C SER A 13 -11.18 -6.83 -9.61
N ILE A 14 -10.57 -6.26 -8.58
CA ILE A 14 -11.19 -6.06 -7.27
C ILE A 14 -11.27 -4.56 -7.00
N PHE A 15 -12.41 -4.13 -6.51
CA PHE A 15 -12.63 -2.78 -6.02
C PHE A 15 -13.24 -2.86 -4.62
N THR A 16 -12.68 -2.11 -3.66
CA THR A 16 -13.25 -1.94 -2.33
C THR A 16 -13.67 -0.50 -2.16
N ASP A 17 -14.96 -0.29 -1.90
CA ASP A 17 -15.53 1.05 -1.70
C ASP A 17 -15.24 1.59 -0.29
N ASP A 18 -15.50 2.88 -0.05
CA ASP A 18 -15.22 3.59 1.21
C ASP A 18 -15.95 2.98 2.43
N ASP A 19 -17.06 2.29 2.20
CA ASP A 19 -17.80 1.58 3.25
C ASP A 19 -17.20 0.20 3.61
N GLY A 20 -16.11 -0.19 2.94
CA GLY A 20 -15.45 -1.47 3.11
C GLY A 20 -16.05 -2.63 2.31
N THR A 21 -17.09 -2.37 1.51
CA THR A 21 -17.69 -3.40 0.65
C THR A 21 -16.78 -3.67 -0.54
N SER A 22 -16.40 -4.92 -0.73
CA SER A 22 -15.55 -5.34 -1.85
C SER A 22 -16.37 -5.94 -2.98
N TYR A 23 -15.94 -5.64 -4.20
CA TYR A 23 -16.57 -6.10 -5.43
C TYR A 23 -15.54 -6.77 -6.34
N ILE A 24 -15.97 -7.80 -7.06
CA ILE A 24 -15.24 -8.37 -8.18
C ILE A 24 -15.88 -7.92 -9.49
N LEU A 25 -15.06 -7.39 -10.38
CA LEU A 25 -15.45 -7.06 -11.76
C LEU A 25 -14.76 -8.05 -12.69
N TYR A 26 -15.43 -8.49 -13.74
CA TYR A 26 -14.87 -9.49 -14.64
C TYR A 26 -15.63 -9.54 -15.97
N GLY A 27 -15.03 -10.19 -16.95
CA GLY A 27 -15.70 -10.59 -18.18
C GLY A 27 -14.94 -10.25 -19.45
N ASN A 28 -15.25 -11.01 -20.52
CA ASN A 28 -14.76 -10.80 -21.87
C ASN A 28 -15.95 -10.83 -22.84
N GLY A 29 -16.05 -9.82 -23.71
CA GLY A 29 -17.18 -9.61 -24.58
C GLY A 29 -18.39 -8.97 -23.88
N SER A 30 -18.53 -9.08 -22.59
CA SER A 30 -19.43 -8.31 -21.73
C SER A 30 -18.96 -8.37 -20.30
N ALA A 31 -19.18 -7.29 -19.54
CA ALA A 31 -18.69 -7.13 -18.18
C ALA A 31 -19.79 -7.39 -17.13
N ALA A 32 -19.36 -7.83 -15.97
CA ALA A 32 -20.20 -7.98 -14.78
C ALA A 32 -19.45 -7.51 -13.52
N ILE A 33 -20.23 -7.13 -12.51
CA ILE A 33 -19.78 -6.82 -11.16
C ILE A 33 -20.59 -7.65 -10.16
N ALA A 34 -19.94 -8.08 -9.09
CA ALA A 34 -20.61 -8.78 -8.00
C ALA A 34 -19.97 -8.42 -6.66
N GLN A 35 -20.77 -8.37 -5.60
CA GLN A 35 -20.25 -8.19 -4.24
C GLN A 35 -19.54 -9.45 -3.76
N LEU A 36 -18.42 -9.27 -3.09
CA LEU A 36 -17.70 -10.32 -2.39
C LEU A 36 -18.16 -10.43 -0.93
N SER A 37 -18.05 -11.64 -0.38
CA SER A 37 -18.18 -11.87 1.05
C SER A 37 -17.04 -11.17 1.82
N ASP A 38 -17.25 -10.93 3.13
CA ASP A 38 -16.27 -10.22 3.97
C ASP A 38 -14.89 -10.89 4.00
N ASP A 39 -14.81 -12.20 3.77
CA ASP A 39 -13.57 -12.96 3.65
C ASP A 39 -13.00 -12.97 2.22
N MET A 40 -13.68 -12.32 1.27
CA MET A 40 -13.34 -12.25 -0.16
C MET A 40 -13.25 -13.60 -0.88
N MET A 41 -13.72 -14.69 -0.26
CA MET A 41 -13.58 -16.05 -0.81
C MET A 41 -14.80 -16.49 -1.65
N SER A 42 -15.88 -15.72 -1.65
CA SER A 42 -17.08 -16.05 -2.40
C SER A 42 -17.85 -14.81 -2.85
N VAL A 43 -18.64 -14.98 -3.89
CA VAL A 43 -19.60 -13.97 -4.35
C VAL A 43 -20.88 -14.07 -3.52
N VAL A 44 -21.38 -12.93 -3.04
CA VAL A 44 -22.67 -12.87 -2.33
C VAL A 44 -23.79 -13.24 -3.30
N PRO A 45 -24.65 -14.23 -2.98
CA PRO A 45 -25.73 -14.65 -3.88
C PRO A 45 -26.68 -13.51 -4.27
N GLY A 46 -27.06 -13.47 -5.54
CA GLY A 46 -27.99 -12.46 -6.07
C GLY A 46 -27.40 -11.08 -6.35
N THR A 47 -26.11 -10.85 -6.09
CA THR A 47 -25.46 -9.56 -6.30
C THR A 47 -24.80 -9.38 -7.67
N VAL A 48 -24.75 -10.44 -8.48
CA VAL A 48 -24.18 -10.35 -9.84
C VAL A 48 -25.02 -9.43 -10.71
N LYS A 49 -24.39 -8.37 -11.24
CA LYS A 49 -25.02 -7.40 -12.14
C LYS A 49 -24.21 -7.25 -13.42
N ARG A 50 -24.91 -7.06 -14.54
CA ARG A 50 -24.25 -6.71 -15.80
C ARG A 50 -23.85 -5.24 -15.76
N ILE A 51 -22.63 -4.96 -16.20
CA ILE A 51 -22.18 -3.61 -16.50
C ILE A 51 -22.55 -3.29 -17.94
N ASN A 52 -23.30 -2.22 -18.13
CA ASN A 52 -23.68 -1.71 -19.45
C ASN A 52 -23.05 -0.33 -19.66
N GLY A 53 -22.99 0.13 -20.91
CA GLY A 53 -22.52 1.47 -21.23
C GLY A 53 -20.99 1.58 -21.40
N LEU A 54 -20.24 0.47 -21.35
CA LEU A 54 -18.84 0.44 -21.73
C LEU A 54 -18.73 0.36 -23.26
N ASN A 55 -18.35 1.46 -23.89
CA ASN A 55 -18.21 1.50 -25.34
C ASN A 55 -17.11 0.54 -25.79
N ASN A 56 -17.33 -0.18 -26.89
CA ASN A 56 -16.35 -1.09 -27.50
C ASN A 56 -15.72 -2.13 -26.53
N PHE A 57 -16.37 -2.43 -25.41
CA PHE A 57 -15.83 -3.30 -24.38
C PHE A 57 -15.38 -4.65 -24.91
N ARG A 58 -14.13 -4.98 -24.63
CA ARG A 58 -13.56 -6.30 -24.89
C ARG A 58 -13.34 -7.08 -23.59
N GLU A 59 -12.56 -6.51 -22.66
CA GLU A 59 -12.14 -7.20 -21.42
C GLU A 59 -11.53 -6.22 -20.41
N SER A 60 -11.05 -6.71 -19.24
CA SER A 60 -10.26 -5.96 -18.25
C SER A 60 -10.95 -4.69 -17.76
N VAL A 61 -12.18 -4.82 -17.24
CA VAL A 61 -12.85 -3.70 -16.58
C VAL A 61 -12.25 -3.47 -15.20
N VAL A 62 -11.87 -2.21 -14.93
CA VAL A 62 -11.32 -1.76 -13.64
C VAL A 62 -12.12 -0.56 -13.17
N VAL A 63 -12.27 -0.43 -11.85
CA VAL A 63 -12.85 0.75 -11.20
C VAL A 63 -11.90 1.27 -10.14
N SER A 64 -11.71 2.55 -10.13
CA SER A 64 -11.09 3.30 -9.04
C SER A 64 -12.01 4.43 -8.57
N LYS A 65 -11.72 5.02 -7.40
CA LYS A 65 -12.52 6.12 -6.86
C LYS A 65 -11.60 7.25 -6.44
N ARG A 66 -11.92 8.45 -6.91
CA ARG A 66 -11.20 9.67 -6.55
C ARG A 66 -12.19 10.81 -6.33
N ASP A 67 -12.08 11.51 -5.21
CA ASP A 67 -12.93 12.66 -4.87
C ASP A 67 -14.45 12.38 -4.98
N GLY A 68 -14.86 11.13 -4.64
CA GLY A 68 -16.26 10.69 -4.69
C GLY A 68 -16.77 10.31 -6.09
N VAL A 69 -15.92 10.39 -7.12
CA VAL A 69 -16.23 9.98 -8.49
C VAL A 69 -15.64 8.59 -8.75
N TYR A 70 -16.44 7.72 -9.38
CA TYR A 70 -15.98 6.41 -9.83
C TYR A 70 -15.44 6.52 -11.25
N HIS A 71 -14.21 6.12 -11.43
CA HIS A 71 -13.48 6.08 -12.69
C HIS A 71 -13.47 4.65 -13.21
N TRP A 72 -13.96 4.45 -14.41
CA TRP A 72 -14.08 3.16 -15.07
C TRP A 72 -13.12 3.11 -16.24
N THR A 73 -12.28 2.11 -16.29
CA THR A 73 -11.40 1.85 -17.44
C THR A 73 -11.61 0.43 -17.95
N TRP A 74 -11.47 0.24 -19.23
CA TRP A 74 -11.64 -1.08 -19.86
C TRP A 74 -10.85 -1.18 -21.15
N SER A 75 -10.52 -2.40 -21.52
CA SER A 75 -9.80 -2.70 -22.77
C SER A 75 -10.75 -2.90 -23.93
N CYS A 76 -10.36 -2.36 -25.05
CA CYS A 76 -11.07 -2.43 -26.34
C CYS A 76 -10.21 -3.07 -27.39
N ASP A 77 -10.83 -3.75 -28.36
CA ASP A 77 -10.18 -4.53 -29.41
C ASP A 77 -9.61 -5.86 -28.89
N ASP A 78 -8.78 -6.54 -29.66
CA ASP A 78 -8.21 -7.85 -29.32
C ASP A 78 -6.74 -7.70 -28.89
N ALA A 79 -6.31 -8.47 -27.89
CA ALA A 79 -4.94 -8.42 -27.38
C ALA A 79 -3.85 -8.68 -28.42
N GLY A 80 -4.18 -9.34 -29.54
CA GLY A 80 -3.30 -9.51 -30.70
C GLY A 80 -3.28 -8.33 -31.66
N SER A 81 -4.17 -7.37 -31.47
CA SER A 81 -4.31 -6.18 -32.32
C SER A 81 -3.31 -5.09 -31.92
N ALA A 82 -2.67 -4.47 -32.89
CA ALA A 82 -1.89 -3.26 -32.66
C ALA A 82 -2.73 -2.08 -32.15
N ASN A 83 -4.05 -2.14 -32.34
CA ASN A 83 -5.01 -1.14 -31.89
C ASN A 83 -5.63 -1.45 -30.52
N TYR A 84 -5.22 -2.51 -29.85
CA TYR A 84 -5.64 -2.80 -28.48
C TYR A 84 -5.36 -1.59 -27.60
N HIS A 85 -6.40 -1.06 -26.94
CA HIS A 85 -6.34 0.23 -26.26
C HIS A 85 -7.27 0.26 -25.04
N VAL A 86 -7.17 1.31 -24.22
CA VAL A 86 -8.02 1.55 -23.05
C VAL A 86 -8.97 2.68 -23.32
N GLU A 87 -10.26 2.45 -23.08
CA GLU A 87 -11.28 3.50 -22.98
C GLU A 87 -11.62 3.80 -21.51
N TYR A 88 -12.27 4.94 -21.29
CA TYR A 88 -12.49 5.53 -19.99
C TYR A 88 -13.87 6.17 -19.88
N GLY A 89 -14.45 6.11 -18.69
CA GLY A 89 -15.68 6.77 -18.32
C GLY A 89 -15.79 7.02 -16.83
N THR A 90 -16.78 7.80 -16.42
CA THR A 90 -17.04 8.12 -15.00
C THR A 90 -18.48 7.89 -14.61
N SER A 91 -18.72 7.76 -13.31
CA SER A 91 -20.07 7.75 -12.74
C SER A 91 -20.08 8.30 -11.31
N PRO A 92 -21.21 8.82 -10.83
CA PRO A 92 -21.34 9.33 -9.46
C PRO A 92 -21.52 8.21 -8.42
N SER A 93 -21.82 6.99 -8.83
CA SER A 93 -22.06 5.84 -7.97
C SER A 93 -21.80 4.54 -8.72
N LEU A 94 -21.62 3.42 -8.03
CA LEU A 94 -21.57 2.10 -8.67
C LEU A 94 -22.94 1.62 -9.12
N PHE A 95 -23.96 1.90 -8.31
CA PHE A 95 -25.32 1.39 -8.53
C PHE A 95 -26.34 2.51 -8.44
N LYS A 96 -27.45 2.34 -9.17
CA LYS A 96 -28.66 3.12 -9.08
C LYS A 96 -29.50 2.66 -7.87
N GLU A 97 -30.54 3.43 -7.53
CA GLU A 97 -31.47 3.08 -6.45
C GLU A 97 -32.20 1.74 -6.67
N ASP A 98 -32.39 1.34 -7.94
CA ASP A 98 -32.99 0.05 -8.30
C ASP A 98 -32.01 -1.14 -8.22
N GLY A 99 -30.76 -0.87 -7.82
CA GLY A 99 -29.69 -1.85 -7.69
C GLY A 99 -29.05 -2.29 -9.02
N SER A 100 -29.43 -1.68 -10.15
CA SER A 100 -28.70 -1.85 -11.42
C SER A 100 -27.39 -1.05 -11.40
N VAL A 101 -26.41 -1.45 -12.21
CA VAL A 101 -25.18 -0.67 -12.38
C VAL A 101 -25.56 0.70 -12.97
N THR A 102 -24.90 1.74 -12.47
CA THR A 102 -25.15 3.12 -12.88
C THR A 102 -24.84 3.35 -14.37
N ASP A 103 -25.33 4.45 -14.92
CA ASP A 103 -24.93 4.87 -16.26
C ASP A 103 -23.51 5.44 -16.21
N ILE A 104 -22.69 5.05 -17.17
CA ILE A 104 -21.30 5.46 -17.29
C ILE A 104 -21.21 6.54 -18.35
N ASP A 105 -20.70 7.70 -17.97
CA ASP A 105 -20.40 8.79 -18.90
C ASP A 105 -19.04 8.50 -19.57
N ASN A 106 -19.09 8.18 -20.87
CA ASN A 106 -17.91 7.76 -21.63
C ASN A 106 -17.12 8.96 -22.13
N HIS A 107 -15.83 8.99 -21.83
CA HIS A 107 -14.88 10.05 -22.21
C HIS A 107 -13.99 9.65 -23.40
N GLY A 108 -14.10 8.39 -23.87
CA GLY A 108 -13.37 7.89 -25.03
C GLY A 108 -12.01 7.28 -24.66
N VAL A 109 -11.06 7.38 -25.57
CA VAL A 109 -9.76 6.72 -25.46
C VAL A 109 -8.88 7.39 -24.39
N LEU A 110 -8.44 6.60 -23.41
CA LEU A 110 -7.52 7.02 -22.36
C LEU A 110 -6.06 6.68 -22.70
N LEU A 111 -5.80 5.47 -23.17
CA LEU A 111 -4.47 4.98 -23.54
C LEU A 111 -4.55 4.27 -24.87
N GLN A 112 -3.69 4.64 -25.80
CA GLN A 112 -3.58 3.99 -27.11
C GLN A 112 -2.13 3.88 -27.55
N LYS A 113 -1.91 3.14 -28.64
CA LYS A 113 -0.58 2.98 -29.24
C LYS A 113 0.09 4.31 -29.59
N ASP A 114 1.41 4.34 -29.50
CA ASP A 114 2.26 5.34 -30.15
C ASP A 114 3.06 4.67 -31.29
N ALA A 115 2.53 4.75 -32.49
CA ALA A 115 3.17 4.13 -33.66
C ALA A 115 4.53 4.76 -34.00
N SER A 116 4.80 6.01 -33.60
CA SER A 116 6.05 6.69 -33.84
C SER A 116 7.19 6.10 -33.01
N LYS A 117 6.88 5.54 -31.83
CA LYS A 117 7.78 4.86 -30.92
C LYS A 117 7.69 3.33 -31.03
N ASN A 118 6.86 2.81 -31.92
CA ASN A 118 6.54 1.39 -32.06
C ASN A 118 5.91 0.77 -30.77
N LEU A 119 5.24 1.56 -29.95
CA LEU A 119 4.49 1.11 -28.78
C LEU A 119 3.06 0.75 -29.21
N GLN A 120 2.73 -0.53 -29.18
CA GLN A 120 1.48 -1.05 -29.72
C GLN A 120 0.83 -2.07 -28.79
N GLY A 121 -0.48 -2.26 -28.96
CA GLY A 121 -1.23 -3.21 -28.14
C GLY A 121 -1.28 -2.81 -26.66
N THR A 122 -1.42 -1.51 -26.38
CA THR A 122 -1.33 -0.88 -25.06
C THR A 122 -2.67 -0.96 -24.34
N ALA A 123 -2.92 -1.98 -23.55
CA ALA A 123 -4.14 -2.14 -22.76
C ALA A 123 -3.98 -3.19 -21.66
N HIS A 124 -5.10 -3.77 -21.20
CA HIS A 124 -5.20 -4.73 -20.10
C HIS A 124 -4.63 -4.15 -18.80
N GLN A 125 -5.19 -3.03 -18.45
CA GLN A 125 -4.68 -2.12 -17.43
C GLN A 125 -5.10 -2.51 -16.01
N SER A 126 -4.34 -1.98 -15.08
CA SER A 126 -4.67 -1.87 -13.65
C SER A 126 -4.22 -0.48 -13.18
N GLU A 127 -4.89 0.06 -12.21
CA GLU A 127 -4.62 1.37 -11.65
C GLU A 127 -4.10 1.24 -10.23
N VAL A 128 -3.17 2.08 -9.85
CA VAL A 128 -2.65 2.20 -8.50
C VAL A 128 -2.39 3.66 -8.18
N HIS A 129 -2.69 4.06 -6.96
CA HIS A 129 -2.27 5.35 -6.44
C HIS A 129 -1.47 5.16 -5.16
N VAL A 130 -0.55 6.07 -4.91
CA VAL A 130 0.28 6.10 -3.72
C VAL A 130 0.56 7.55 -3.32
N VAL A 131 0.85 7.77 -2.04
CA VAL A 131 1.35 9.05 -1.56
C VAL A 131 2.88 9.01 -1.58
N ASP A 132 3.51 9.95 -2.28
CA ASP A 132 4.96 10.04 -2.37
C ASP A 132 5.60 10.67 -1.11
N ALA A 133 6.93 10.73 -1.06
CA ALA A 133 7.65 11.32 0.07
C ALA A 133 7.36 12.80 0.32
N ASN A 134 6.84 13.52 -0.66
CA ASN A 134 6.44 14.93 -0.51
C ASN A 134 5.00 15.09 0.01
N GLY A 135 4.25 13.99 0.10
CA GLY A 135 2.83 13.98 0.47
C GLY A 135 1.90 14.21 -0.72
N GLU A 136 2.40 14.06 -1.95
CA GLU A 136 1.62 14.20 -3.15
C GLU A 136 1.01 12.85 -3.54
N GLU A 137 -0.30 12.83 -3.81
CA GLU A 137 -0.98 11.65 -4.35
C GLU A 137 -0.62 11.50 -5.83
N ARG A 138 -0.05 10.35 -6.16
CA ARG A 138 0.40 10.01 -7.51
C ARG A 138 -0.37 8.78 -8.00
N TRP A 139 -0.90 8.88 -9.21
CA TRP A 139 -1.69 7.82 -9.85
C TRP A 139 -0.95 7.24 -11.04
N PHE A 140 -0.99 5.94 -11.19
CA PHE A 140 -0.29 5.22 -12.25
C PHE A 140 -1.18 4.18 -12.88
N MET A 141 -1.01 3.99 -14.19
CA MET A 141 -1.59 2.89 -14.93
C MET A 141 -0.50 1.89 -15.29
N ALA A 142 -0.61 0.68 -14.74
CA ALA A 142 0.16 -0.47 -15.18
C ALA A 142 -0.64 -1.17 -16.30
N TYR A 143 -0.01 -1.45 -17.42
CA TYR A 143 -0.65 -2.07 -18.56
C TYR A 143 0.32 -2.97 -19.31
N HIS A 144 -0.15 -3.81 -20.20
CA HIS A 144 0.73 -4.51 -21.10
C HIS A 144 0.78 -3.84 -22.48
N ARG A 145 1.87 -4.06 -23.18
CA ARG A 145 2.05 -3.74 -24.59
C ARG A 145 2.76 -4.90 -25.30
N HIS A 146 2.74 -4.89 -26.62
CA HIS A 146 3.49 -5.88 -27.39
C HIS A 146 4.99 -5.73 -27.13
N TYR A 147 5.69 -6.85 -26.94
CA TYR A 147 7.11 -6.84 -26.63
C TYR A 147 7.91 -6.24 -27.78
N THR A 148 8.41 -5.04 -27.59
CA THR A 148 9.03 -4.19 -28.61
C THR A 148 10.23 -4.83 -29.31
N PRO A 149 11.18 -5.52 -28.62
CA PRO A 149 12.32 -6.17 -29.27
C PRO A 149 11.95 -7.27 -30.26
N LEU A 150 10.82 -7.96 -30.06
CA LEU A 150 10.36 -8.98 -31.02
C LEU A 150 9.68 -8.36 -32.22
N GLY A 151 9.28 -7.09 -32.12
CA GLY A 151 8.59 -6.37 -33.17
C GLY A 151 7.24 -6.95 -33.56
N VAL A 152 6.59 -6.30 -34.48
CA VAL A 152 5.26 -6.68 -34.99
C VAL A 152 5.28 -7.80 -36.03
N PHE A 153 6.42 -8.45 -36.20
CA PHE A 153 6.66 -9.38 -37.33
C PHE A 153 6.33 -10.83 -37.02
N THR A 154 6.02 -11.15 -35.78
CA THR A 154 5.75 -12.53 -35.41
C THR A 154 4.25 -12.79 -35.34
N SER A 155 3.80 -13.91 -35.88
CA SER A 155 2.47 -14.42 -35.61
C SER A 155 2.32 -14.65 -34.10
N GLY A 156 1.23 -14.16 -33.49
CA GLY A 156 1.01 -14.32 -32.07
C GLY A 156 1.47 -13.15 -31.20
N LEU A 157 1.45 -11.93 -31.72
CA LEU A 157 1.76 -10.69 -30.98
C LEU A 157 1.09 -10.62 -29.60
N GLY A 158 -0.16 -11.05 -29.46
CA GLY A 158 -0.86 -11.09 -28.19
C GLY A 158 -0.27 -12.00 -27.13
N PHE A 159 0.69 -12.86 -27.46
CA PHE A 159 1.39 -13.75 -26.52
C PHE A 159 2.78 -13.25 -26.11
N HIS A 160 3.29 -12.21 -26.78
CA HIS A 160 4.59 -11.60 -26.49
C HIS A 160 4.37 -10.19 -25.99
N ARG A 161 4.22 -10.07 -24.68
CA ARG A 161 3.84 -8.83 -24.00
C ARG A 161 4.87 -8.44 -22.96
N GLU A 162 5.04 -7.17 -22.74
CA GLU A 162 5.79 -6.59 -21.64
C GLU A 162 4.90 -5.68 -20.81
N THR A 163 5.23 -5.50 -19.54
CA THR A 163 4.55 -4.55 -18.66
C THR A 163 5.16 -3.17 -18.85
N ALA A 164 4.30 -2.17 -18.98
CA ALA A 164 4.64 -0.76 -18.94
C ALA A 164 3.85 -0.07 -17.84
N ILE A 165 4.37 1.06 -17.36
CA ILE A 165 3.73 1.89 -16.35
C ILE A 165 3.90 3.34 -16.76
N ASP A 166 2.78 4.07 -16.83
CA ASP A 166 2.76 5.50 -17.07
C ASP A 166 1.90 6.21 -16.02
N GLU A 167 2.12 7.50 -15.84
CA GLU A 167 1.39 8.30 -14.86
C GLU A 167 0.00 8.68 -15.38
N ILE A 168 -1.00 8.60 -14.52
CA ILE A 168 -2.34 9.13 -14.73
C ILE A 168 -2.37 10.54 -14.18
N THR A 169 -2.70 11.51 -15.04
CA THR A 169 -2.94 12.89 -14.64
C THR A 169 -4.42 13.23 -14.77
N PHE A 170 -4.87 14.21 -14.01
CA PHE A 170 -6.25 14.66 -13.99
C PHE A 170 -6.35 16.12 -14.45
N ASP A 171 -7.44 16.45 -15.10
CA ASP A 171 -7.75 17.84 -15.48
C ASP A 171 -8.40 18.60 -14.29
N GLU A 172 -8.76 19.86 -14.53
CA GLU A 172 -9.41 20.72 -13.53
C GLU A 172 -10.80 20.24 -13.08
N ASN A 173 -11.42 19.34 -13.84
CA ASN A 173 -12.70 18.71 -13.52
C ASN A 173 -12.54 17.34 -12.83
N GLY A 174 -11.30 16.91 -12.57
CA GLY A 174 -10.99 15.61 -12.00
C GLY A 174 -11.10 14.45 -12.99
N LEU A 175 -11.11 14.70 -14.29
CA LEU A 175 -11.14 13.64 -15.31
C LEU A 175 -9.72 13.22 -15.69
N MET A 176 -9.52 11.90 -15.86
CA MET A 176 -8.24 11.37 -16.34
C MET A 176 -7.91 11.91 -17.72
N GLN A 177 -6.70 12.40 -17.89
CA GLN A 177 -6.19 12.88 -19.16
C GLN A 177 -5.60 11.74 -19.98
N THR A 178 -5.65 11.86 -21.32
CA THR A 178 -5.07 10.86 -22.23
C THR A 178 -3.61 10.57 -21.88
N ILE A 179 -3.30 9.30 -21.68
CA ILE A 179 -1.97 8.80 -21.38
C ILE A 179 -1.20 8.58 -22.67
N ASN A 180 -0.03 9.18 -22.78
CA ASN A 180 0.89 8.92 -23.89
C ASN A 180 1.89 7.84 -23.43
N PRO A 181 1.89 6.64 -24.05
CA PRO A 181 2.74 5.56 -23.61
C PRO A 181 4.22 5.92 -23.78
N THR A 182 5.03 5.53 -22.78
CA THR A 182 6.47 5.82 -22.76
C THR A 182 7.30 4.55 -22.67
N ASP A 183 8.60 4.65 -23.00
CA ASP A 183 9.61 3.60 -22.77
C ASP A 183 10.35 3.82 -21.46
N GLU A 184 10.31 5.03 -20.93
CA GLU A 184 11.06 5.43 -19.74
C GLU A 184 10.41 4.91 -18.45
N GLY A 185 9.08 4.70 -18.47
CA GLY A 185 8.31 4.37 -17.28
C GLY A 185 8.20 5.55 -16.32
N VAL A 186 7.99 5.25 -15.05
CA VAL A 186 7.74 6.27 -14.00
C VAL A 186 8.83 6.25 -12.94
N SER A 187 9.04 7.40 -12.30
CA SER A 187 9.92 7.54 -11.14
C SER A 187 9.15 8.15 -9.99
N ILE A 188 9.23 7.53 -8.82
CA ILE A 188 8.62 8.00 -7.58
C ILE A 188 9.59 7.86 -6.43
N THR A 189 9.58 8.80 -5.51
CA THR A 189 10.33 8.71 -4.26
C THR A 189 9.36 8.45 -3.12
N MET A 190 9.46 7.25 -2.54
CA MET A 190 8.68 6.88 -1.35
C MET A 190 9.38 7.33 -0.08
N ALA A 191 8.63 7.56 0.99
CA ALA A 191 9.18 7.85 2.31
C ALA A 191 10.05 6.70 2.81
N LYS A 192 11.13 7.05 3.53
CA LYS A 192 12.01 6.09 4.20
C LYS A 192 11.41 5.71 5.54
N THR A 193 11.12 4.44 5.71
CA THR A 193 10.44 3.92 6.91
C THR A 193 11.37 3.22 7.92
N ASP A 194 12.68 3.15 7.67
CA ASP A 194 13.62 2.38 8.50
C ASP A 194 13.63 2.83 9.97
N ALA A 195 13.62 4.14 10.22
CA ALA A 195 13.60 4.71 11.56
C ALA A 195 12.31 4.38 12.30
N LEU A 196 11.16 4.55 11.63
CA LEU A 196 9.84 4.21 12.18
C LEU A 196 9.71 2.71 12.43
N SER A 197 10.17 1.87 11.50
CA SER A 197 10.17 0.41 11.65
C SER A 197 10.99 -0.02 12.86
N SER A 198 12.19 0.56 13.07
CA SER A 198 13.01 0.28 14.23
C SER A 198 12.36 0.74 15.53
N ALA A 199 11.77 1.95 15.56
CA ALA A 199 11.07 2.46 16.73
C ALA A 199 9.87 1.58 17.11
N VAL A 200 9.08 1.12 16.13
CA VAL A 200 7.94 0.22 16.35
C VAL A 200 8.40 -1.14 16.87
N ALA A 201 9.50 -1.69 16.34
CA ALA A 201 10.08 -2.95 16.82
C ALA A 201 10.58 -2.85 18.26
N ASP A 202 11.30 -1.76 18.60
CA ASP A 202 11.78 -1.51 19.97
C ASP A 202 10.62 -1.33 20.95
N ALA A 203 9.57 -0.58 20.55
CA ALA A 203 8.38 -0.37 21.35
C ALA A 203 7.58 -1.65 21.60
N ALA A 204 7.62 -2.61 20.68
CA ALA A 204 6.93 -3.89 20.86
C ALA A 204 7.51 -4.74 21.98
N ALA A 205 8.78 -4.54 22.34
CA ALA A 205 9.46 -5.24 23.43
C ALA A 205 9.23 -4.59 24.80
N VAL A 206 8.62 -3.40 24.86
CA VAL A 206 8.39 -2.68 26.14
C VAL A 206 7.19 -3.28 26.87
N VAL A 207 7.42 -3.74 28.10
CA VAL A 207 6.37 -4.25 29.00
C VAL A 207 6.11 -3.27 30.13
N ASN A 208 4.89 -3.21 30.63
CA ASN A 208 4.55 -2.37 31.78
C ASN A 208 5.14 -2.96 33.08
N ASN A 209 6.16 -2.31 33.58
CA ASN A 209 6.84 -2.70 34.83
C ASN A 209 6.51 -1.71 35.96
N GLY A 210 5.30 -1.17 36.00
CA GLY A 210 4.88 -0.25 37.06
C GLY A 210 5.17 1.22 36.74
N TYR A 211 5.22 1.57 35.46
CA TYR A 211 5.27 2.97 35.02
C TYR A 211 4.06 3.77 35.50
N ASP A 212 4.20 5.10 35.58
CA ASP A 212 3.07 5.97 35.77
C ASP A 212 1.99 5.70 34.71
N SER A 213 0.73 5.59 35.15
CA SER A 213 -0.36 5.16 34.27
C SER A 213 -0.58 6.13 33.10
N GLY A 214 -0.46 7.45 33.34
CA GLY A 214 -0.66 8.44 32.27
C GLY A 214 0.45 8.37 31.22
N LYS A 215 1.71 8.13 31.64
CA LYS A 215 2.83 7.94 30.71
C LYS A 215 2.73 6.62 29.96
N TRP A 216 2.29 5.56 30.62
CA TRP A 216 2.06 4.29 29.96
C TRP A 216 0.98 4.37 28.90
N ASP A 217 -0.15 5.03 29.22
CA ASP A 217 -1.24 5.21 28.26
C ASP A 217 -0.81 6.04 27.05
N ALA A 218 -0.06 7.14 27.27
CA ALA A 218 0.51 7.95 26.20
C ALA A 218 1.50 7.16 25.31
N PHE A 219 2.32 6.28 25.92
CA PHE A 219 3.20 5.40 25.16
C PHE A 219 2.43 4.38 24.32
N VAL A 220 1.38 3.77 24.87
CA VAL A 220 0.54 2.82 24.13
C VAL A 220 -0.14 3.50 22.94
N GLU A 221 -0.67 4.70 23.14
CA GLU A 221 -1.28 5.49 22.08
C GLU A 221 -0.27 5.84 20.97
N ALA A 222 0.91 6.34 21.34
CA ALA A 222 1.97 6.67 20.37
C ALA A 222 2.47 5.41 19.62
N ARG A 223 2.59 4.28 20.32
CA ARG A 223 2.98 3.02 19.70
C ARG A 223 1.95 2.53 18.67
N ASP A 224 0.68 2.60 19.01
CA ASP A 224 -0.38 2.11 18.13
C ASP A 224 -0.60 3.06 16.95
N ALA A 225 -0.42 4.39 17.14
CA ALA A 225 -0.39 5.37 16.06
C ALA A 225 0.81 5.13 15.13
N ALA A 226 2.00 4.88 15.67
CA ALA A 226 3.20 4.59 14.87
C ALA A 226 3.08 3.30 14.05
N LYS A 227 2.44 2.25 14.60
CA LYS A 227 2.14 1.03 13.84
C LYS A 227 1.19 1.30 12.67
N LEU A 228 0.16 2.11 12.90
CA LEU A 228 -0.79 2.49 11.85
C LEU A 228 -0.08 3.30 10.75
N ALA A 229 0.74 4.28 11.15
CA ALA A 229 1.53 5.09 10.20
C ALA A 229 2.49 4.22 9.38
N LEU A 230 3.18 3.26 10.02
CA LEU A 230 4.05 2.32 9.31
C LEU A 230 3.28 1.45 8.31
N SER A 231 2.15 0.88 8.71
CA SER A 231 1.29 0.10 7.80
C SER A 231 0.86 0.95 6.61
N LYS A 232 0.35 2.14 6.86
CA LYS A 232 -0.08 3.06 5.81
C LYS A 232 1.06 3.44 4.86
N ALA A 233 2.25 3.75 5.40
CA ALA A 233 3.42 4.09 4.60
C ALA A 233 3.88 2.95 3.68
N LEU A 234 3.68 1.69 4.10
CA LEU A 234 4.04 0.50 3.32
C LEU A 234 2.97 0.12 2.29
N ASP A 235 1.69 0.35 2.60
CA ASP A 235 0.56 -0.09 1.78
C ASP A 235 0.13 0.97 0.75
N GLU A 236 0.06 2.23 1.18
CA GLU A 236 -0.51 3.34 0.39
C GLU A 236 0.49 4.49 0.15
N GLY A 237 1.62 4.45 0.85
CA GLY A 237 2.54 5.58 0.95
C GLY A 237 2.11 6.60 2.01
N LEU A 238 3.06 7.40 2.43
CA LEU A 238 2.87 8.49 3.39
C LEU A 238 3.97 9.53 3.17
N SER A 239 3.74 10.78 3.53
CA SER A 239 4.80 11.79 3.42
C SER A 239 5.98 11.46 4.35
N GLN A 240 7.20 11.89 3.98
CA GLN A 240 8.36 11.73 4.87
C GLN A 240 8.14 12.45 6.19
N ALA A 241 7.49 13.61 6.16
CA ALA A 241 7.20 14.39 7.35
C ALA A 241 6.30 13.61 8.34
N ASP A 242 5.24 12.98 7.86
CA ASP A 242 4.33 12.18 8.72
C ASP A 242 5.02 10.92 9.26
N VAL A 243 5.89 10.29 8.46
CA VAL A 243 6.70 9.14 8.91
C VAL A 243 7.68 9.56 10.00
N ASP A 244 8.35 10.69 9.84
CA ASP A 244 9.29 11.22 10.83
C ASP A 244 8.56 11.64 12.11
N GLU A 245 7.42 12.33 12.01
CA GLU A 245 6.59 12.72 13.15
C GLU A 245 6.14 11.49 13.97
N ALA A 246 5.65 10.44 13.31
CA ALA A 246 5.25 9.22 13.98
C ALA A 246 6.42 8.54 14.71
N SER A 247 7.60 8.54 14.10
CA SER A 247 8.84 7.99 14.68
C SER A 247 9.31 8.77 15.91
N GLU A 248 9.30 10.12 15.81
CA GLU A 248 9.70 11.04 16.88
C GLU A 248 8.73 10.96 18.06
N ALA A 249 7.42 10.97 17.81
CA ALA A 249 6.39 10.86 18.83
C ALA A 249 6.53 9.56 19.65
N LEU A 250 6.72 8.43 18.97
CA LEU A 250 6.93 7.15 19.63
C LEU A 250 8.23 7.13 20.46
N THR A 251 9.31 7.66 19.89
CA THR A 251 10.62 7.72 20.58
C THR A 251 10.55 8.61 21.83
N ALA A 252 9.87 9.75 21.76
CA ALA A 252 9.67 10.65 22.89
C ALA A 252 8.80 10.01 23.99
N ALA A 253 7.70 9.34 23.62
CA ALA A 253 6.85 8.64 24.55
C ALA A 253 7.61 7.51 25.28
N GLN A 254 8.43 6.73 24.55
CA GLN A 254 9.27 5.69 25.14
C GLN A 254 10.35 6.26 26.07
N ALA A 255 10.96 7.39 25.73
CA ALA A 255 11.93 8.08 26.58
C ALA A 255 11.28 8.59 27.88
N SER A 256 10.03 9.04 27.82
CA SER A 256 9.26 9.46 28.99
C SER A 256 9.06 8.33 30.02
N LEU A 257 8.93 7.09 29.59
CA LEU A 257 8.87 5.91 30.49
C LEU A 257 10.20 5.68 31.22
N LYS A 258 11.33 5.84 30.53
CA LYS A 258 12.67 5.60 31.12
C LYS A 258 12.99 6.60 32.20
N SER A 259 12.52 7.85 32.10
CA SER A 259 12.79 8.89 33.11
C SER A 259 12.18 8.61 34.49
N ASP A 260 11.21 7.70 34.61
CA ASP A 260 10.60 7.30 35.88
C ASP A 260 11.31 6.14 36.55
N SER A 261 12.00 5.28 35.77
CA SER A 261 12.77 4.17 36.31
C SER A 261 14.08 4.61 36.99
N ASP A 262 14.53 5.83 36.74
CA ASP A 262 15.77 6.40 37.32
C ASP A 262 15.57 7.21 38.61
N LYS A 263 14.35 7.27 39.17
CA LYS A 263 14.16 7.84 40.50
C LYS A 263 14.75 6.90 41.53
N PRO A 264 15.78 7.34 42.30
CA PRO A 264 16.26 6.55 43.42
C PRO A 264 15.11 6.38 44.39
N GLY A 265 14.80 5.13 44.71
CA GLY A 265 13.83 4.85 45.75
C GLY A 265 14.24 5.59 47.02
N ASP A 266 13.33 6.43 47.50
CA ASP A 266 13.46 7.11 48.80
C ASP A 266 13.40 6.04 49.89
N SER A 267 14.59 5.51 50.24
CA SER A 267 14.80 4.67 51.39
C SER A 267 15.56 5.45 52.42
N ASP A 268 14.97 6.57 52.87
CA ASP A 268 15.32 7.15 54.15
C ASP A 268 14.56 6.43 55.27
N LYS A 269 15.24 5.47 55.85
CA LYS A 269 14.92 5.03 57.21
C LYS A 269 16.22 5.03 58.02
N PRO A 270 16.36 5.96 58.99
CA PRO A 270 17.52 5.92 59.88
C PRO A 270 17.39 4.74 60.81
N GLY A 271 18.35 3.86 60.79
CA GLY A 271 18.55 2.78 61.76
C GLY A 271 19.94 2.86 62.27
N ASP A 272 20.03 3.35 63.52
CA ASP A 272 21.16 3.40 64.42
C ASP A 272 21.90 2.06 64.56
N SER A 273 23.17 2.12 64.76
CA SER A 273 24.05 1.43 65.71
C SER A 273 25.30 0.87 65.11
N ASP A 274 26.39 1.56 65.53
CA ASP A 274 27.67 1.05 66.09
C ASP A 274 28.22 -0.35 65.71
N ASN A 275 29.39 -0.42 65.21
CA ASN A 275 30.65 -0.74 65.95
C ASN A 275 31.77 -1.26 65.05
N SER A 276 32.87 -0.55 65.16
CA SER A 276 34.31 -0.96 65.21
C SER A 276 34.79 -2.17 64.40
N GLY A 277 35.90 -1.92 63.75
CA GLY A 277 37.03 -2.88 63.83
C GLY A 277 37.71 -3.22 62.50
N GLY A 278 38.74 -2.49 62.19
CA GLY A 278 40.08 -3.05 62.08
C GLY A 278 40.51 -3.71 60.76
N ASN A 279 41.43 -3.03 60.18
CA ASN A 279 42.76 -3.56 59.78
C ASN A 279 43.01 -4.03 58.34
N SER A 280 43.82 -3.23 57.73
CA SER A 280 45.02 -3.51 56.89
C SER A 280 45.06 -4.71 55.96
N GLY A 281 45.55 -4.44 54.78
CA GLY A 281 46.26 -5.43 54.00
C GLY A 281 46.43 -5.08 52.50
N ASN A 282 47.43 -4.33 52.29
CA ASN A 282 48.24 -4.10 51.13
C ASN A 282 48.47 -5.37 50.28
N SER A 283 48.39 -5.33 48.96
CA SER A 283 49.54 -5.61 48.08
C SER A 283 49.19 -5.57 46.58
N ALA A 284 50.08 -4.94 45.93
CA ALA A 284 50.30 -4.81 44.53
C ALA A 284 50.56 -6.10 43.74
N GLY A 285 50.40 -6.08 42.46
CA GLY A 285 50.90 -7.07 41.50
C GLY A 285 50.28 -6.89 40.12
N ASN A 286 50.68 -6.09 39.36
CA ASN A 286 51.51 -6.00 38.17
C ASN A 286 51.56 -7.27 37.29
N GLY A 287 51.24 -7.14 35.98
CA GLY A 287 51.55 -8.17 34.97
C GLY A 287 50.72 -8.00 33.71
N LYS A 288 51.04 -7.12 32.89
CA LYS A 288 51.55 -7.11 31.49
C LYS A 288 51.11 -8.25 30.57
N ASN A 289 50.61 -7.73 29.42
CA ASN A 289 50.88 -8.13 28.00
C ASN A 289 50.35 -9.50 27.50
N ASN A 290 49.62 -9.52 26.41
CA ASN A 290 50.09 -9.48 25.03
C ASN A 290 48.92 -9.61 24.03
N THR A 291 48.87 -8.68 23.15
CA THR A 291 49.11 -8.76 21.69
C THR A 291 48.14 -9.57 20.85
N ALA A 292 47.38 -8.79 20.08
CA ALA A 292 47.14 -8.81 18.61
C ALA A 292 46.73 -10.12 17.91
N SER A 293 45.61 -10.08 17.28
CA SER A 293 45.61 -10.37 15.85
C SER A 293 44.47 -9.62 15.17
N LYS A 294 44.87 -8.73 14.27
CA LYS A 294 44.06 -8.10 13.24
C LYS A 294 43.73 -9.15 12.21
N THR A 295 42.48 -9.27 11.82
CA THR A 295 42.14 -9.54 10.44
C THR A 295 40.96 -8.65 10.09
N GLY A 296 41.27 -7.55 9.45
CA GLY A 296 40.30 -6.68 8.84
C GLY A 296 39.84 -7.25 7.51
N ASN A 297 38.57 -7.48 7.38
CA ASN A 297 37.94 -7.51 6.06
C ASN A 297 37.34 -6.13 5.82
N LYS A 298 38.08 -5.31 5.11
CA LYS A 298 37.55 -4.14 4.42
C LYS A 298 36.67 -4.66 3.29
N VAL A 299 35.37 -4.59 3.48
CA VAL A 299 34.45 -4.59 2.35
C VAL A 299 34.47 -3.19 1.77
N ALA A 300 34.94 -3.10 0.53
CA ALA A 300 35.01 -1.88 -0.23
C ALA A 300 33.61 -1.30 -0.42
N ASN A 301 33.43 -0.08 0.03
CA ASN A 301 32.25 0.73 -0.22
C ASN A 301 32.34 1.25 -1.65
N THR A 302 31.80 0.50 -2.61
CA THR A 302 31.56 1.01 -3.95
C THR A 302 30.17 1.66 -3.91
N GLY A 303 30.19 2.97 -3.70
CA GLY A 303 29.02 3.81 -3.93
C GLY A 303 28.66 3.79 -5.41
N SER A 304 27.74 2.92 -5.78
CA SER A 304 26.94 3.08 -6.98
C SER A 304 25.61 3.63 -6.53
N ALA A 305 25.32 4.84 -6.97
CA ALA A 305 23.97 5.37 -6.95
C ALA A 305 23.14 4.46 -7.86
N VAL A 306 22.53 3.45 -7.28
CA VAL A 306 21.47 2.71 -7.92
C VAL A 306 20.25 3.61 -7.82
N SER A 307 19.97 4.32 -8.89
CA SER A 307 18.62 4.85 -9.12
C SER A 307 17.70 3.63 -9.03
N GLY A 308 16.97 3.55 -7.91
CA GLY A 308 16.07 2.43 -7.68
C GLY A 308 14.94 2.50 -8.70
N VAL A 309 15.07 1.71 -9.75
CA VAL A 309 13.92 1.27 -10.50
C VAL A 309 13.16 0.37 -9.54
N ILE A 310 12.17 0.94 -8.88
CA ILE A 310 11.18 0.17 -8.15
C ILE A 310 10.39 -0.56 -9.24
N ALA A 311 10.80 -1.78 -9.53
CA ALA A 311 9.89 -2.74 -10.11
C ALA A 311 8.83 -2.98 -9.03
N VAL A 312 7.74 -2.22 -9.09
CA VAL A 312 6.52 -2.53 -8.35
C VAL A 312 6.02 -3.84 -8.95
N MET A 313 6.59 -4.95 -8.50
CA MET A 313 5.90 -6.22 -8.57
C MET A 313 4.72 -6.06 -7.62
N VAL A 314 3.60 -5.62 -8.15
CA VAL A 314 2.31 -5.78 -7.49
C VAL A 314 2.05 -7.29 -7.49
N LEU A 315 2.61 -7.97 -6.49
CA LEU A 315 2.04 -9.19 -6.01
C LEU A 315 0.72 -8.77 -5.39
N LEU A 316 -0.35 -8.87 -6.17
CA LEU A 316 -1.72 -8.90 -5.68
C LEU A 316 -1.88 -10.14 -4.80
N VAL A 317 -1.27 -10.10 -3.62
CA VAL A 317 -1.71 -10.88 -2.48
C VAL A 317 -2.64 -9.93 -1.73
N GLY A 318 -3.92 -10.05 -2.00
CA GLY A 318 -4.97 -9.44 -1.20
C GLY A 318 -4.87 -9.96 0.23
N ALA A 319 -4.06 -9.31 1.06
CA ALA A 319 -4.12 -9.43 2.50
C ALA A 319 -4.96 -8.27 3.00
N GLY A 320 -6.28 -8.40 2.86
CA GLY A 320 -7.22 -7.58 3.59
C GLY A 320 -7.01 -7.78 5.08
N VAL A 321 -6.28 -6.90 5.73
CA VAL A 321 -6.26 -6.82 7.19
C VAL A 321 -7.55 -6.16 7.63
N VAL A 322 -8.55 -6.99 7.90
CA VAL A 322 -9.77 -6.55 8.59
C VAL A 322 -9.42 -6.23 10.03
N LEU A 323 -9.24 -4.97 10.36
CA LEU A 323 -9.23 -4.48 11.72
C LEU A 323 -10.66 -4.58 12.28
N ARG A 324 -10.99 -5.68 12.93
CA ARG A 324 -12.19 -5.79 13.76
C ARG A 324 -12.13 -4.77 14.89
N ARG A 325 -12.88 -3.70 14.79
CA ARG A 325 -13.31 -2.91 15.94
C ARG A 325 -14.31 -3.75 16.73
N CYS A 326 -13.88 -4.33 17.84
CA CYS A 326 -14.78 -4.80 18.88
C CYS A 326 -15.39 -3.58 19.56
N VAL A 327 -16.59 -3.19 19.15
CA VAL A 327 -17.46 -2.33 19.95
C VAL A 327 -18.17 -3.24 20.95
N SER A 328 -17.71 -3.24 22.20
CA SER A 328 -18.45 -3.81 23.31
C SER A 328 -19.64 -2.91 23.62
N GLY A 329 -20.81 -3.28 23.12
CA GLY A 329 -22.07 -2.70 23.54
C GLY A 329 -22.45 -3.24 24.91
N ALA A 330 -22.40 -2.40 25.94
CA ALA A 330 -23.03 -2.66 27.22
C ALA A 330 -24.55 -2.53 27.06
N GLY A 331 -25.25 -3.58 27.41
CA GLY A 331 -26.71 -3.56 27.50
C GLY A 331 -27.22 -2.66 28.62
N SER A 332 -28.39 -2.13 28.43
CA SER A 332 -29.28 -1.77 29.52
C SER A 332 -30.71 -2.18 29.13
N GLU A 333 -31.19 -3.22 29.82
CA GLU A 333 -32.61 -3.46 30.00
C GLU A 333 -33.26 -2.27 30.67
N THR A 334 -34.43 -1.88 30.19
CA THR A 334 -35.61 -1.65 31.07
C THR A 334 -36.87 -1.38 30.26
N ARG A 335 -37.85 -2.25 30.48
CA ARG A 335 -39.31 -2.16 30.31
C ARG A 335 -39.89 -2.10 28.91
#